data_47775912465d130faa23c268e4dcf9bd
#
_entry.id   47775912465d130faa23c268e4dcf9bd
#
_cell.length_a   1.000
_cell.length_b   1.000
_cell.length_c   1.000
_cell.angle_alpha   90.00
_cell.angle_beta   90.00
_cell.angle_gamma   90.00
#
_symmetry.space_group_name_H-M   'P 1'
#
loop_
_entity.id
_entity.type
_entity.pdbx_description
1 polymer ?
#
loop_
_entity_poly.entity_id
_entity_poly.type
_entity_poly.pdbx_seq_one_letter_code
_entity_poly.pdbx_strand_id
1 'polypeptide(L)'
;MPENSLPHSKLGILLERAKAITTPQLMRALTMHKSSGMRMGQYLVTHGYITEEQLARTLAEQLGLPFVDLAMANIEMSYAKMIPKEYALQHEVLPISHSAGKLTTAVADPTDRTVLQDLKTMTGLSVVPVIATTSAIHDAINRVFHGPGSRPD
;
A
#
# COMPACT_ATOMS: atom_id res chain seq x y z
N MET A 1 17.03 -12.64 17.17
CA MET A 1 16.57 -12.89 16.58
C MET A 1 16.15 -12.88 15.24
N PRO A 2 15.83 -13.77 14.78
CA PRO A 2 15.63 -13.90 13.38
C PRO A 2 14.60 -13.03 12.76
N GLU A 3 13.63 -12.60 13.49
CA GLU A 3 12.65 -11.76 12.86
C GLU A 3 13.24 -10.45 12.38
N ASN A 4 14.36 -10.06 12.92
CA ASN A 4 15.00 -8.84 12.47
C ASN A 4 15.76 -9.02 11.18
N SER A 5 16.08 -10.23 10.83
CA SER A 5 16.84 -10.46 9.61
C SER A 5 15.97 -10.40 8.37
N LEU A 6 14.65 -10.32 8.53
CA LEU A 6 13.73 -10.32 7.39
C LEU A 6 12.73 -9.17 7.46
N PRO A 7 13.20 -7.92 7.56
CA PRO A 7 12.25 -6.80 7.69
C PRO A 7 11.37 -6.64 6.46
N HIS A 8 11.86 -7.01 5.29
CA HIS A 8 11.07 -6.88 4.07
C HIS A 8 10.02 -7.96 3.92
N SER A 9 10.03 -8.95 4.80
CA SER A 9 9.12 -10.07 4.67
C SER A 9 7.97 -10.02 5.67
N LYS A 10 7.79 -8.92 6.39
CA LYS A 10 6.66 -8.81 7.30
C LYS A 10 5.35 -9.07 6.58
N LEU A 11 5.18 -8.51 5.41
CA LEU A 11 3.98 -8.71 4.63
C LEU A 11 3.80 -10.17 4.29
N GLY A 12 4.86 -10.84 3.83
CA GLY A 12 4.78 -12.26 3.50
C GLY A 12 4.45 -13.12 4.70
N ILE A 13 5.02 -12.81 5.85
CA ILE A 13 4.76 -13.56 7.06
C ILE A 13 3.30 -13.41 7.48
N LEU A 14 2.75 -12.21 7.39
CA LEU A 14 1.35 -11.98 7.72
C LEU A 14 0.44 -12.79 6.81
N LEU A 15 0.77 -12.83 5.52
CA LEU A 15 -0.03 -13.58 4.56
C LEU A 15 0.04 -15.08 4.81
N GLU A 16 1.21 -15.58 5.17
CA GLU A 16 1.35 -17.00 5.47
C GLU A 16 0.57 -17.36 6.73
N ARG A 17 0.65 -16.53 7.75
CA ARG A 17 -0.09 -16.76 8.98
C ARG A 17 -1.59 -16.78 8.74
N ALA A 18 -2.05 -15.95 7.83
CA ALA A 18 -3.46 -15.90 7.47
C ALA A 18 -3.86 -17.01 6.51
N LYS A 19 -2.89 -17.83 6.11
CA LYS A 19 -3.09 -18.93 5.15
C LYS A 19 -3.51 -18.44 3.78
N ALA A 20 -3.18 -17.19 3.46
CA ALA A 20 -3.44 -16.66 2.13
C ALA A 20 -2.42 -17.17 1.13
N ILE A 21 -1.20 -17.49 1.60
CA ILE A 21 -0.17 -18.16 0.81
C ILE A 21 0.39 -19.30 1.63
N THR A 22 1.00 -20.25 0.94
CA THR A 22 1.62 -21.41 1.62
C THR A 22 3.04 -21.09 2.01
N THR A 23 3.60 -21.91 2.91
CA THR A 23 4.99 -21.75 3.31
C THR A 23 5.94 -21.89 2.12
N PRO A 24 5.79 -22.88 1.23
CA PRO A 24 6.66 -22.93 0.05
C PRO A 24 6.55 -21.70 -0.84
N GLN A 25 5.34 -21.14 -0.99
CA GLN A 25 5.16 -19.92 -1.78
C GLN A 25 5.89 -18.75 -1.12
N LEU A 26 5.80 -18.64 0.21
CA LEU A 26 6.51 -17.60 0.92
C LEU A 26 8.02 -17.73 0.76
N MET A 27 8.53 -18.94 0.91
CA MET A 27 9.98 -19.15 0.78
C MET A 27 10.47 -18.81 -0.60
N ARG A 28 9.72 -19.19 -1.62
CA ARG A 28 10.08 -18.86 -2.98
C ARG A 28 10.06 -17.35 -3.22
N ALA A 29 9.04 -16.69 -2.72
CA ALA A 29 8.93 -15.25 -2.86
C ALA A 29 10.06 -14.52 -2.15
N LEU A 30 10.43 -14.97 -0.96
CA LEU A 30 11.54 -14.38 -0.23
C LEU A 30 12.85 -14.47 -1.01
N THR A 31 13.02 -15.59 -1.71
CA THR A 31 14.23 -15.79 -2.49
C THR A 31 14.23 -14.97 -3.77
N MET A 32 13.08 -14.90 -4.44
CA MET A 32 13.03 -14.41 -5.80
C MET A 32 12.67 -12.95 -5.97
N HIS A 33 11.94 -12.35 -5.00
CA HIS A 33 11.45 -10.99 -5.22
C HIS A 33 12.59 -9.96 -5.30
N LYS A 34 13.68 -10.19 -4.58
CA LYS A 34 14.79 -9.26 -4.61
C LYS A 34 15.48 -9.23 -5.97
N SER A 35 15.69 -10.40 -6.55
CA SER A 35 16.35 -10.46 -7.84
C SER A 35 15.45 -9.99 -8.96
N SER A 36 14.13 -10.03 -8.75
CA SER A 36 13.20 -9.57 -9.77
C SER A 36 13.00 -8.05 -9.75
N GLY A 37 13.45 -7.39 -8.67
CA GLY A 37 13.23 -5.97 -8.51
C GLY A 37 11.83 -5.61 -8.04
N MET A 38 11.01 -6.59 -7.77
CA MET A 38 9.64 -6.35 -7.32
C MET A 38 9.54 -6.32 -5.81
N ARG A 39 8.56 -5.59 -5.31
CA ARG A 39 8.20 -5.68 -3.90
C ARG A 39 7.54 -7.02 -3.65
N MET A 40 7.55 -7.46 -2.39
CA MET A 40 7.00 -8.75 -2.03
C MET A 40 5.55 -8.89 -2.48
N GLY A 41 4.69 -7.90 -2.18
CA GLY A 41 3.29 -7.97 -2.58
C GLY A 41 3.12 -8.02 -4.07
N GLN A 42 3.89 -7.21 -4.79
CA GLN A 42 3.84 -7.20 -6.24
C GLN A 42 4.26 -8.54 -6.82
N TYR A 43 5.31 -9.14 -6.26
CA TYR A 43 5.79 -10.44 -6.70
C TYR A 43 4.69 -11.49 -6.54
N LEU A 44 4.05 -11.51 -5.37
CA LEU A 44 3.02 -12.51 -5.09
C LEU A 44 1.82 -12.37 -6.02
N VAL A 45 1.42 -11.15 -6.31
CA VAL A 45 0.30 -10.91 -7.21
C VAL A 45 0.68 -11.26 -8.65
N THR A 46 1.84 -10.80 -9.10
CA THR A 46 2.28 -11.02 -10.47
C THR A 46 2.43 -12.50 -10.80
N HIS A 47 2.86 -13.30 -9.82
CA HIS A 47 3.06 -14.73 -10.03
C HIS A 47 1.81 -15.56 -9.70
N GLY A 48 0.69 -14.90 -9.46
CA GLY A 48 -0.58 -15.60 -9.29
C GLY A 48 -0.75 -16.31 -7.96
N TYR A 49 0.09 -16.00 -6.97
CA TYR A 49 -0.05 -16.61 -5.67
C TYR A 49 -1.25 -16.05 -4.90
N ILE A 50 -1.60 -14.80 -5.16
CA ILE A 50 -2.68 -14.11 -4.46
C ILE A 50 -3.17 -12.99 -5.37
N THR A 51 -4.45 -12.61 -5.26
CA THR A 51 -4.96 -11.45 -6.00
C THR A 51 -4.69 -10.18 -5.21
N GLU A 52 -4.75 -9.03 -5.90
CA GLU A 52 -4.59 -7.74 -5.22
C GLU A 52 -5.61 -7.56 -4.12
N GLU A 53 -6.85 -7.91 -4.41
CA GLU A 53 -7.92 -7.73 -3.43
C GLU A 53 -7.72 -8.64 -2.22
N GLN A 54 -7.35 -9.89 -2.46
CA GLN A 54 -7.07 -10.81 -1.36
C GLN A 54 -5.92 -10.29 -0.49
N LEU A 55 -4.88 -9.78 -1.15
CA LEU A 55 -3.74 -9.21 -0.45
C LEU A 55 -4.18 -8.06 0.45
N ALA A 56 -4.91 -7.11 -0.12
CA ALA A 56 -5.32 -5.92 0.61
C ALA A 56 -6.27 -6.28 1.77
N ARG A 57 -7.25 -7.13 1.51
CA ARG A 57 -8.20 -7.50 2.55
C ARG A 57 -7.56 -8.31 3.66
N THR A 58 -6.61 -9.19 3.31
CA THR A 58 -5.91 -9.97 4.31
C THR A 58 -5.07 -9.08 5.22
N LEU A 59 -4.37 -8.11 4.63
CA LEU A 59 -3.56 -7.17 5.42
C LEU A 59 -4.45 -6.33 6.32
N ALA A 60 -5.58 -5.87 5.79
CA ALA A 60 -6.51 -5.07 6.59
C ALA A 60 -7.00 -5.87 7.80
N GLU A 61 -7.36 -7.11 7.57
CA GLU A 61 -7.86 -7.97 8.64
C GLU A 61 -6.78 -8.27 9.67
N GLN A 62 -5.59 -8.64 9.20
CA GLN A 62 -4.52 -9.02 10.10
C GLN A 62 -4.01 -7.85 10.94
N LEU A 63 -4.08 -6.64 10.41
CA LEU A 63 -3.56 -5.47 11.09
C LEU A 63 -4.64 -4.63 11.75
N GLY A 64 -5.90 -5.03 11.61
CA GLY A 64 -6.99 -4.27 12.19
C GLY A 64 -7.20 -2.92 11.55
N LEU A 65 -6.90 -2.78 10.27
CA LEU A 65 -7.04 -1.53 9.55
C LEU A 65 -8.21 -1.60 8.58
N PRO A 66 -8.86 -0.47 8.28
CA PRO A 66 -9.97 -0.49 7.32
C PRO A 66 -9.48 -0.76 5.91
N PHE A 67 -10.28 -1.48 5.15
CA PHE A 67 -10.09 -1.61 3.71
C PHE A 67 -11.00 -0.59 3.04
N VAL A 68 -10.46 0.18 2.09
CA VAL A 68 -11.21 1.23 1.42
C VAL A 68 -11.27 0.97 -0.07
N ASP A 69 -12.44 1.21 -0.68
CA ASP A 69 -12.60 1.15 -2.11
C ASP A 69 -12.44 2.57 -2.65
N LEU A 70 -11.27 2.86 -3.20
CA LEU A 70 -10.96 4.21 -3.65
C LEU A 70 -11.82 4.68 -4.81
N ALA A 71 -12.39 3.76 -5.58
CA ALA A 71 -13.29 4.15 -6.65
C ALA A 71 -14.55 4.80 -6.10
N MET A 72 -14.94 4.44 -4.88
CA MET A 72 -16.14 4.97 -4.23
C MET A 72 -15.84 6.01 -3.18
N ALA A 73 -14.58 6.14 -2.78
CA ALA A 73 -14.20 7.04 -1.71
C ALA A 73 -14.19 8.49 -2.16
N ASN A 74 -14.49 9.38 -1.22
CA ASN A 74 -14.40 10.81 -1.49
C ASN A 74 -13.00 11.28 -1.14
N ILE A 75 -12.22 11.60 -2.16
CA ILE A 75 -10.82 12.01 -1.99
C ILE A 75 -10.75 13.53 -1.97
N GLU A 76 -10.19 14.06 -0.88
CA GLU A 76 -10.01 15.51 -0.75
C GLU A 76 -8.74 15.91 -1.47
N MET A 77 -8.90 16.57 -2.61
CA MET A 77 -7.79 16.88 -3.51
C MET A 77 -6.67 17.67 -2.84
N SER A 78 -7.01 18.61 -1.98
CA SER A 78 -5.98 19.43 -1.34
C SER A 78 -5.04 18.59 -0.49
N TYR A 79 -5.54 17.55 0.16
CA TYR A 79 -4.68 16.68 0.95
C TYR A 79 -3.97 15.67 0.09
N ALA A 80 -4.65 15.15 -0.93
CA ALA A 80 -4.04 14.19 -1.83
C ALA A 80 -2.81 14.78 -2.52
N LYS A 81 -2.83 16.09 -2.78
CA LYS A 81 -1.72 16.75 -3.47
C LYS A 81 -0.62 17.25 -2.54
N MET A 82 -0.68 16.92 -1.26
CA MET A 82 0.37 17.33 -0.33
C MET A 82 1.68 16.59 -0.55
N ILE A 83 1.65 15.50 -1.29
CA ILE A 83 2.86 14.76 -1.64
C ILE A 83 3.05 14.77 -3.14
N PRO A 84 4.29 14.64 -3.63
CA PRO A 84 4.52 14.64 -5.07
C PRO A 84 3.92 13.40 -5.73
N LYS A 85 3.46 13.58 -6.98
CA LYS A 85 2.89 12.47 -7.74
C LYS A 85 3.85 11.30 -7.84
N GLU A 86 5.13 11.60 -8.12
CA GLU A 86 6.13 10.55 -8.26
C GLU A 86 6.30 9.73 -6.99
N TYR A 87 6.29 10.42 -5.84
CA TYR A 87 6.38 9.72 -4.56
C TYR A 87 5.17 8.82 -4.36
N ALA A 88 3.98 9.35 -4.65
CA ALA A 88 2.75 8.58 -4.49
C ALA A 88 2.76 7.32 -5.34
N LEU A 89 3.19 7.44 -6.58
CA LEU A 89 3.25 6.28 -7.49
C LEU A 89 4.32 5.28 -7.07
N GLN A 90 5.48 5.78 -6.68
CA GLN A 90 6.59 4.92 -6.32
C GLN A 90 6.29 4.09 -5.08
N HIS A 91 5.67 4.71 -4.09
CA HIS A 91 5.42 4.07 -2.81
C HIS A 91 3.99 3.57 -2.65
N GLU A 92 3.15 3.81 -3.66
CA GLU A 92 1.76 3.32 -3.68
C GLU A 92 0.98 3.80 -2.47
N VAL A 93 0.97 5.12 -2.29
CA VAL A 93 0.26 5.77 -1.19
C VAL A 93 -0.46 7.01 -1.71
N LEU A 94 -1.57 7.36 -1.05
CA LEU A 94 -2.29 8.57 -1.42
C LEU A 94 -3.08 9.08 -0.22
N PRO A 95 -2.76 10.30 0.27
CA PRO A 95 -3.61 10.92 1.29
C PRO A 95 -5.00 11.16 0.72
N ILE A 96 -6.04 10.86 1.50
CA ILE A 96 -7.40 10.98 0.99
C ILE A 96 -8.27 11.93 1.80
N SER A 97 -7.98 12.13 3.09
CA SER A 97 -8.77 13.04 3.89
C SER A 97 -8.02 13.43 5.15
N HIS A 98 -8.54 14.45 5.84
CA HIS A 98 -7.92 14.96 7.05
C HIS A 98 -9.01 15.24 8.08
N SER A 99 -8.73 14.91 9.33
CA SER A 99 -9.63 15.20 10.42
C SER A 99 -8.85 15.25 11.73
N ALA A 100 -9.01 16.33 12.47
CA ALA A 100 -8.42 16.47 13.81
C ALA A 100 -6.91 16.20 13.85
N GLY A 101 -6.19 16.73 12.89
CA GLY A 101 -4.73 16.59 12.85
C GLY A 101 -4.25 15.25 12.31
N LYS A 102 -5.16 14.41 11.85
CA LYS A 102 -4.82 13.09 11.32
C LYS A 102 -5.10 13.03 9.83
N LEU A 103 -4.13 12.52 9.09
CA LEU A 103 -4.21 12.41 7.64
C LEU A 103 -4.51 10.95 7.29
N THR A 104 -5.73 10.70 6.87
CA THR A 104 -6.10 9.35 6.42
C THR A 104 -5.48 9.11 5.06
N THR A 105 -4.69 8.06 4.95
CA THR A 105 -3.87 7.81 3.77
C THR A 105 -4.07 6.38 3.30
N ALA A 106 -4.42 6.23 2.02
CA ALA A 106 -4.52 4.90 1.43
C ALA A 106 -3.12 4.37 1.16
N VAL A 107 -2.86 3.13 1.57
CA VAL A 107 -1.56 2.49 1.38
C VAL A 107 -1.78 1.06 0.91
N ALA A 108 -0.86 0.58 0.09
CA ALA A 108 -0.89 -0.82 -0.33
C ALA A 108 -0.18 -1.71 0.68
N ASP A 109 0.87 -1.20 1.31
CA ASP A 109 1.64 -1.95 2.30
C ASP A 109 1.83 -1.12 3.57
N PRO A 110 0.98 -1.35 4.58
CA PRO A 110 1.09 -0.59 5.82
C PRO A 110 2.25 -0.99 6.71
N THR A 111 3.00 -2.03 6.32
CA THR A 111 4.16 -2.45 7.11
C THR A 111 5.39 -1.62 6.81
N ASP A 112 5.35 -0.75 5.82
CA ASP A 112 6.49 0.09 5.46
C ASP A 112 6.49 1.36 6.33
N ARG A 113 7.19 1.29 7.44
CA ARG A 113 7.23 2.41 8.38
C ARG A 113 7.97 3.62 7.86
N THR A 114 8.94 3.39 6.97
CA THR A 114 9.67 4.50 6.37
C THR A 114 8.74 5.41 5.60
N VAL A 115 7.84 4.83 4.83
CA VAL A 115 6.87 5.61 4.06
C VAL A 115 5.96 6.41 4.99
N LEU A 116 5.45 5.79 6.04
CA LEU A 116 4.57 6.48 6.98
C LEU A 116 5.29 7.64 7.66
N GLN A 117 6.56 7.44 8.01
CA GLN A 117 7.35 8.50 8.61
C GLN A 117 7.62 9.64 7.63
N ASP A 118 7.93 9.30 6.38
CA ASP A 118 8.14 10.31 5.35
C ASP A 118 6.90 11.16 5.14
N LEU A 119 5.73 10.52 5.12
CA LEU A 119 4.48 11.26 4.95
C LEU A 119 4.24 12.23 6.11
N LYS A 120 4.53 11.79 7.32
CA LYS A 120 4.40 12.66 8.47
C LYS A 120 5.33 13.87 8.35
N THR A 121 6.55 13.64 7.91
CA THR A 121 7.52 14.70 7.73
C THR A 121 7.08 15.68 6.65
N MET A 122 6.59 15.17 5.53
CA MET A 122 6.18 16.02 4.41
C MET A 122 4.93 16.83 4.69
N THR A 123 4.00 16.27 5.45
CA THR A 123 2.70 16.91 5.65
C THR A 123 2.56 17.59 7.02
N GLY A 124 3.38 17.20 7.98
CA GLY A 124 3.24 17.71 9.35
C GLY A 124 2.06 17.12 10.10
N LEU A 125 1.43 16.10 9.56
CA LEU A 125 0.24 15.50 10.14
C LEU A 125 0.50 14.05 10.55
N SER A 126 -0.24 13.57 11.53
CA SER A 126 -0.18 12.16 11.89
C SER A 126 -0.88 11.35 10.82
N VAL A 127 -0.23 10.26 10.38
CA VAL A 127 -0.76 9.44 9.29
C VAL A 127 -1.57 8.28 9.87
N VAL A 128 -2.80 8.13 9.36
CA VAL A 128 -3.67 7.01 9.71
C VAL A 128 -3.83 6.17 8.45
N PRO A 129 -3.24 4.99 8.38
CA PRO A 129 -3.30 4.20 7.15
C PRO A 129 -4.63 3.48 7.00
N VAL A 130 -5.13 3.43 5.77
CA VAL A 130 -6.21 2.55 5.36
C VAL A 130 -5.72 1.77 4.16
N ILE A 131 -6.23 0.57 3.98
CA ILE A 131 -5.68 -0.34 2.98
C ILE A 131 -6.47 -0.23 1.67
N ALA A 132 -5.77 -0.16 0.56
CA ALA A 132 -6.38 -0.20 -0.76
C ALA A 132 -5.50 -1.04 -1.68
N THR A 133 -6.07 -1.48 -2.81
CA THR A 133 -5.28 -2.25 -3.77
C THR A 133 -4.32 -1.31 -4.51
N THR A 134 -3.24 -1.88 -5.00
CA THR A 134 -2.26 -1.12 -5.77
C THR A 134 -2.89 -0.47 -6.99
N SER A 135 -3.71 -1.22 -7.73
CA SER A 135 -4.37 -0.67 -8.92
C SER A 135 -5.29 0.48 -8.58
N ALA A 136 -6.06 0.36 -7.48
CA ALA A 136 -6.97 1.42 -7.08
C ALA A 136 -6.20 2.67 -6.67
N ILE A 137 -5.06 2.50 -6.01
CA ILE A 137 -4.22 3.64 -5.62
C ILE A 137 -3.68 4.35 -6.86
N HIS A 138 -3.16 3.58 -7.83
CA HIS A 138 -2.64 4.18 -9.06
C HIS A 138 -3.73 4.93 -9.82
N ASP A 139 -4.91 4.34 -9.93
CA ASP A 139 -6.02 5.00 -10.61
C ASP A 139 -6.42 6.28 -9.89
N ALA A 140 -6.46 6.26 -8.56
CA ALA A 140 -6.81 7.42 -7.78
C ALA A 140 -5.76 8.52 -7.92
N ILE A 141 -4.48 8.16 -7.93
CA ILE A 141 -3.41 9.12 -8.13
C ILE A 141 -3.56 9.82 -9.47
N ASN A 142 -3.85 9.05 -10.52
CA ASN A 142 -4.03 9.64 -11.83
C ASN A 142 -5.23 10.60 -11.86
N ARG A 143 -6.33 10.24 -11.20
CA ARG A 143 -7.48 11.15 -11.12
C ARG A 143 -7.15 12.43 -10.39
N VAL A 144 -6.39 12.32 -9.31
CA VAL A 144 -6.05 13.48 -8.48
C VAL A 144 -5.15 14.44 -9.25
N PHE A 145 -4.12 13.92 -9.90
CA PHE A 145 -3.11 14.79 -10.51
C PHE A 145 -3.42 15.17 -11.94
N HIS A 146 -4.35 14.47 -12.60
CA HIS A 146 -4.75 14.83 -13.96
C HIS A 146 -6.17 15.38 -14.02
N GLY A 147 -6.93 15.21 -12.92
CA GLY A 147 -8.28 15.73 -12.84
C GLY A 147 -9.30 14.89 -13.60
N PRO A 148 -10.59 15.08 -13.26
CA PRO A 148 -11.65 14.37 -13.97
C PRO A 148 -11.69 14.81 -15.41
N GLY A 149 -11.87 13.85 -16.32
CA GLY A 149 -11.93 14.15 -17.73
C GLY A 149 -10.59 14.29 -18.41
N SER A 150 -9.49 14.28 -17.67
CA SER A 150 -8.17 14.32 -18.27
C SER A 150 -7.78 12.94 -18.76
N ARG A 151 -7.04 12.93 -19.84
CA ARG A 151 -6.56 11.67 -20.33
C ARG A 151 -5.23 11.35 -19.71
N PRO A 152 -5.01 10.10 -19.36
CA PRO A 152 -3.71 9.71 -18.82
C PRO A 152 -2.77 9.51 -20.00
N ASP A 153 -2.12 10.42 -20.42
CA ASP A 153 -1.22 10.25 -21.55
C ASP A 153 0.17 9.87 -21.12
#